data_cc3b61069fbc223509aa907e86ac72d5
#
_entry.id   cc3b61069fbc223509aa907e86ac72d5
#
_cell.length_a   1.000
_cell.length_b   1.000
_cell.length_c   1.000
_cell.angle_alpha   90.00
_cell.angle_beta   90.00
_cell.angle_gamma   90.00
#
_symmetry.space_group_name_H-M   'P 1'
#
loop_
_entity.id
_entity.type
_entity.pdbx_description
1 polymer ?
#
loop_
_entity_poly.entity_id
_entity_poly.type
_entity_poly.pdbx_seq_one_letter_code
_entity_poly.pdbx_strand_id
1 'polypeptide(L)'
;MNTILIVSIIFLLTVVMIMSGRGGGNFYVIALALSGVSMHTASTTSQFILIGSALSGALIFGKAKTLSWPLVIFFGGINSLMAFIGGFEAHLFSGITLKIFLAIILGIAGIIMFFPEKKAHKNPVDRIGYWNVKDGKNLYVINLWIAIPLTMITGFFAGMVGISGGSFLVPLMVVGCGVPMRTAVGTSTAMLAATAFTGFLGNTLHGGFDPSLAIPCGIVAVIGGLIGSKMALKTKPKNLKSISGLITIVAAIIMMINTLAKG
;
A
#
# COMPACT_ATOMS: atom_id res chain seq x y z
N MET A 1 -2.97 25.40 2.50
CA MET A 1 -4.32 24.78 2.39
C MET A 1 -4.89 24.67 3.81
N ASN A 2 -6.20 24.88 4.00
CA ASN A 2 -6.79 24.82 5.35
C ASN A 2 -6.69 23.41 5.91
N THR A 3 -6.26 23.24 7.17
CA THR A 3 -6.07 21.93 7.83
C THR A 3 -7.35 21.08 7.78
N ILE A 4 -8.52 21.70 7.94
CA ILE A 4 -9.82 21.02 7.85
C ILE A 4 -10.01 20.38 6.47
N LEU A 5 -9.62 21.06 5.39
CA LEU A 5 -9.72 20.54 4.04
C LEU A 5 -8.80 19.33 3.83
N ILE A 6 -7.56 19.40 4.33
CA ILE A 6 -6.60 18.28 4.27
C ILE A 6 -7.16 17.04 4.98
N VAL A 7 -7.64 17.23 6.22
CA VAL A 7 -8.22 16.17 7.05
C VAL A 7 -9.42 15.50 6.35
N SER A 8 -10.30 16.32 5.74
CA SER A 8 -11.46 15.81 5.00
C SER A 8 -11.06 15.00 3.77
N ILE A 9 -10.06 15.48 3.02
CA ILE A 9 -9.52 14.76 1.85
C ILE A 9 -8.90 13.44 2.30
N ILE A 10 -8.08 13.43 3.35
CA ILE A 10 -7.45 12.22 3.89
C ILE A 10 -8.51 11.21 4.33
N PHE A 11 -9.58 11.67 5.00
CA PHE A 11 -10.69 10.77 5.37
C PHE A 11 -11.31 10.07 4.17
N LEU A 12 -11.72 10.83 3.14
CA LEU A 12 -12.34 10.28 1.93
C LEU A 12 -11.39 9.33 1.19
N LEU A 13 -10.14 9.74 1.02
CA LEU A 13 -9.11 8.89 0.42
C LEU A 13 -8.92 7.60 1.21
N THR A 14 -8.90 7.66 2.54
CA THR A 14 -8.74 6.47 3.38
C THR A 14 -9.87 5.48 3.17
N VAL A 15 -11.13 5.94 3.18
CA VAL A 15 -12.28 5.06 2.95
C VAL A 15 -12.15 4.31 1.63
N VAL A 16 -11.87 5.03 0.54
CA VAL A 16 -11.78 4.45 -0.81
C VAL A 16 -10.56 3.54 -0.97
N MET A 17 -9.42 3.94 -0.41
CA MET A 17 -8.16 3.21 -0.59
C MET A 17 -8.08 1.93 0.24
N ILE A 18 -8.61 1.94 1.46
CA ILE A 18 -8.71 0.72 2.28
C ILE A 18 -9.67 -0.30 1.63
N MET A 19 -10.74 0.17 0.96
CA MET A 19 -11.60 -0.74 0.16
C MET A 19 -10.81 -1.53 -0.88
N SER A 20 -9.79 -0.96 -1.46
CA SER A 20 -8.96 -1.60 -2.49
C SER A 20 -7.76 -2.39 -1.93
N GLY A 21 -7.55 -2.40 -0.60
CA GLY A 21 -6.42 -3.05 0.07
C GLY A 21 -5.08 -2.35 -0.12
N ARG A 22 -5.09 -1.09 -0.56
CA ARG A 22 -3.88 -0.32 -0.88
C ARG A 22 -3.47 0.69 0.19
N GLY A 23 -4.29 0.87 1.21
CA GLY A 23 -3.99 1.67 2.39
C GLY A 23 -4.03 3.19 2.20
N GLY A 24 -3.84 3.70 1.01
CA GLY A 24 -3.96 5.13 0.71
C GLY A 24 -2.67 5.95 0.85
N GLY A 25 -1.55 5.39 1.32
CA GLY A 25 -0.31 6.14 1.52
C GLY A 25 0.13 6.97 0.31
N ASN A 26 0.01 6.42 -0.90
CA ASN A 26 0.33 7.13 -2.15
C ASN A 26 -0.43 8.46 -2.27
N PHE A 27 -1.72 8.43 -1.92
CA PHE A 27 -2.59 9.60 -2.04
C PHE A 27 -2.40 10.56 -0.88
N TYR A 28 -2.04 10.06 0.31
CA TYR A 28 -1.70 10.91 1.45
C TYR A 28 -0.46 11.74 1.13
N VAL A 29 0.60 11.09 0.59
CA VAL A 29 1.81 11.79 0.14
C VAL A 29 1.47 12.85 -0.88
N ILE A 30 0.65 12.53 -1.91
CA ILE A 30 0.25 13.47 -2.95
C ILE A 30 -0.54 14.65 -2.34
N ALA A 31 -1.54 14.36 -1.50
CA ALA A 31 -2.36 15.40 -0.87
C ALA A 31 -1.53 16.34 0.01
N LEU A 32 -0.58 15.81 0.79
CA LEU A 32 0.34 16.57 1.61
C LEU A 32 1.32 17.39 0.77
N ALA A 33 1.91 16.79 -0.27
CA ALA A 33 2.84 17.48 -1.18
C ALA A 33 2.15 18.63 -1.97
N LEU A 34 0.90 18.42 -2.40
CA LEU A 34 0.10 19.48 -3.04
C LEU A 34 -0.26 20.60 -2.07
N SER A 35 -0.32 20.31 -0.78
CA SER A 35 -0.54 21.30 0.28
C SER A 35 0.69 22.14 0.62
N GLY A 36 1.83 21.89 -0.04
CA GLY A 36 3.08 22.62 0.19
C GLY A 36 4.01 21.97 1.22
N VAL A 37 3.65 20.81 1.77
CA VAL A 37 4.52 20.03 2.66
C VAL A 37 5.70 19.46 1.87
N SER A 38 6.91 19.49 2.43
CA SER A 38 8.09 18.91 1.78
C SER A 38 7.89 17.41 1.52
N MET A 39 8.52 16.85 0.49
CA MET A 39 8.32 15.45 0.12
C MET A 39 8.74 14.49 1.25
N HIS A 40 9.83 14.79 1.96
CA HIS A 40 10.28 14.00 3.10
C HIS A 40 9.26 14.01 4.24
N THR A 41 8.79 15.21 4.65
CA THR A 41 7.76 15.34 5.69
C THR A 41 6.43 14.70 5.27
N ALA A 42 6.04 14.84 4.00
CA ALA A 42 4.84 14.21 3.46
C ALA A 42 4.94 12.67 3.47
N SER A 43 6.12 12.12 3.15
CA SER A 43 6.40 10.69 3.22
C SER A 43 6.23 10.15 4.64
N THR A 44 6.93 10.74 5.60
CA THR A 44 6.90 10.31 7.02
C THR A 44 5.50 10.46 7.62
N THR A 45 4.85 11.62 7.40
CA THR A 45 3.49 11.89 7.88
C THR A 45 2.47 10.92 7.28
N SER A 46 2.61 10.61 5.98
CA SER A 46 1.76 9.64 5.28
C SER A 46 1.87 8.25 5.89
N GLN A 47 3.07 7.81 6.23
CA GLN A 47 3.27 6.50 6.88
C GLN A 47 2.62 6.43 8.25
N PHE A 48 2.70 7.50 9.06
CA PHE A 48 1.98 7.59 10.32
C PHE A 48 0.47 7.45 10.14
N ILE A 49 -0.12 8.19 9.20
CA ILE A 49 -1.54 8.11 8.86
C ILE A 49 -1.91 6.70 8.40
N LEU A 50 -1.04 6.08 7.61
CA LEU A 50 -1.23 4.74 7.07
C LEU A 50 -1.23 3.66 8.16
N ILE A 51 -0.43 3.80 9.22
CA ILE A 51 -0.45 2.88 10.37
C ILE A 51 -1.87 2.81 10.95
N GLY A 52 -2.47 3.95 11.24
CA GLY A 52 -3.83 4.02 11.81
C GLY A 52 -4.88 3.40 10.90
N SER A 53 -4.88 3.76 9.63
CA SER A 53 -5.84 3.24 8.64
C SER A 53 -5.67 1.75 8.37
N ALA A 54 -4.43 1.27 8.27
CA ALA A 54 -4.14 -0.13 7.98
C ALA A 54 -4.43 -1.04 9.19
N LEU A 55 -4.08 -0.62 10.41
CA LEU A 55 -4.41 -1.37 11.63
C LEU A 55 -5.92 -1.51 11.79
N SER A 56 -6.66 -0.40 11.66
CA SER A 56 -8.12 -0.43 11.78
C SER A 56 -8.78 -1.30 10.70
N GLY A 57 -8.28 -1.25 9.46
CA GLY A 57 -8.71 -2.12 8.37
C GLY A 57 -8.38 -3.59 8.62
N ALA A 58 -7.15 -3.89 9.04
CA ALA A 58 -6.70 -5.25 9.34
C ALA A 58 -7.52 -5.92 10.43
N LEU A 59 -7.95 -5.18 11.46
CA LEU A 59 -8.85 -5.68 12.50
C LEU A 59 -10.19 -6.16 11.92
N ILE A 60 -10.78 -5.41 11.00
CA ILE A 60 -12.06 -5.77 10.35
C ILE A 60 -11.88 -6.98 9.42
N PHE A 61 -10.84 -6.99 8.58
CA PHE A 61 -10.55 -8.12 7.68
C PHE A 61 -10.17 -9.39 8.46
N GLY A 62 -9.46 -9.24 9.59
CA GLY A 62 -9.12 -10.35 10.49
C GLY A 62 -10.38 -10.99 11.10
N LYS A 63 -11.30 -10.18 11.63
CA LYS A 63 -12.60 -10.66 12.14
C LYS A 63 -13.43 -11.35 11.05
N ALA A 64 -13.33 -10.88 9.81
CA ALA A 64 -14.03 -11.48 8.67
C ALA A 64 -13.31 -12.74 8.10
N LYS A 65 -12.18 -13.16 8.67
CA LYS A 65 -11.36 -14.30 8.24
C LYS A 65 -10.95 -14.20 6.75
N THR A 66 -10.64 -13.00 6.30
CA THR A 66 -10.19 -12.72 4.93
C THR A 66 -8.68 -12.43 4.85
N LEU A 67 -7.92 -12.82 5.86
CA LEU A 67 -6.47 -12.70 5.91
C LEU A 67 -5.82 -14.06 5.68
N SER A 68 -4.79 -14.08 4.87
CA SER A 68 -3.88 -15.21 4.76
C SER A 68 -2.63 -14.94 5.59
N TRP A 69 -2.60 -15.43 6.82
CA TRP A 69 -1.49 -15.22 7.75
C TRP A 69 -0.13 -15.68 7.24
N PRO A 70 -0.01 -16.84 6.53
CA PRO A 70 1.28 -17.22 5.95
C PRO A 70 1.84 -16.16 5.00
N LEU A 71 0.97 -15.56 4.17
CA LEU A 71 1.38 -14.50 3.26
C LEU A 71 1.71 -13.19 4.01
N VAL A 72 0.95 -12.85 5.06
CA VAL A 72 1.22 -11.67 5.90
C VAL A 72 2.61 -11.77 6.52
N ILE A 73 2.93 -12.91 7.13
CA ILE A 73 4.20 -13.09 7.84
C ILE A 73 5.37 -13.09 6.84
N PHE A 74 5.27 -13.86 5.77
CA PHE A 74 6.39 -14.03 4.84
C PHE A 74 6.63 -12.75 4.00
N PHE A 75 5.64 -12.33 3.21
CA PHE A 75 5.82 -11.15 2.36
C PHE A 75 5.78 -9.85 3.15
N GLY A 76 4.96 -9.78 4.20
CA GLY A 76 4.90 -8.63 5.09
C GLY A 76 6.20 -8.42 5.85
N GLY A 77 6.85 -9.49 6.31
CA GLY A 77 8.17 -9.42 6.96
C GLY A 77 9.25 -8.88 6.02
N ILE A 78 9.36 -9.45 4.81
CA ILE A 78 10.33 -8.98 3.80
C ILE A 78 10.05 -7.51 3.43
N ASN A 79 8.78 -7.19 3.15
CA ASN A 79 8.38 -5.84 2.76
C ASN A 79 8.65 -4.82 3.87
N SER A 80 8.42 -5.18 5.14
CA SER A 80 8.64 -4.32 6.30
C SER A 80 10.13 -4.06 6.55
N LEU A 81 10.97 -5.09 6.42
CA LEU A 81 12.43 -4.93 6.52
C LEU A 81 12.96 -3.98 5.44
N MET A 82 12.53 -4.19 4.21
CA MET A 82 12.93 -3.34 3.09
C MET A 82 12.37 -1.92 3.21
N ALA A 83 11.17 -1.76 3.80
CA ALA A 83 10.60 -0.44 4.04
C ALA A 83 11.36 0.34 5.13
N PHE A 84 11.87 -0.34 6.14
CA PHE A 84 12.77 0.31 7.11
C PHE A 84 14.03 0.82 6.42
N ILE A 85 14.70 -0.02 5.60
CA ILE A 85 15.90 0.35 4.86
C ILE A 85 15.61 1.51 3.90
N GLY A 86 14.53 1.41 3.11
CA GLY A 86 14.15 2.46 2.18
C GLY A 86 13.79 3.79 2.87
N GLY A 87 13.12 3.73 4.02
CA GLY A 87 12.84 4.92 4.83
C GLY A 87 14.10 5.55 5.39
N PHE A 88 15.02 4.73 5.88
CA PHE A 88 16.32 5.19 6.38
C PHE A 88 17.15 5.86 5.28
N GLU A 89 17.19 5.29 4.07
CA GLU A 89 17.96 5.81 2.93
C GLU A 89 17.26 6.98 2.20
N ALA A 90 15.99 7.28 2.53
CA ALA A 90 15.20 8.31 1.85
C ALA A 90 15.85 9.69 1.86
N HIS A 91 16.62 10.01 2.90
CA HIS A 91 17.32 11.30 3.04
C HIS A 91 18.41 11.52 2.00
N LEU A 92 18.93 10.45 1.37
CA LEU A 92 19.96 10.52 0.31
C LEU A 92 19.38 11.00 -1.02
N PHE A 93 18.06 10.99 -1.19
CA PHE A 93 17.39 11.32 -2.43
C PHE A 93 16.71 12.69 -2.36
N SER A 94 16.78 13.45 -3.45
CA SER A 94 16.07 14.71 -3.53
C SER A 94 14.55 14.50 -3.57
N GLY A 95 13.77 15.48 -3.10
CA GLY A 95 12.30 15.43 -3.16
C GLY A 95 11.75 15.24 -4.59
N ILE A 96 12.46 15.75 -5.61
CA ILE A 96 12.10 15.55 -7.03
C ILE A 96 12.29 14.07 -7.41
N THR A 97 13.42 13.48 -7.04
CA THR A 97 13.70 12.05 -7.30
C THR A 97 12.64 11.16 -6.66
N LEU A 98 12.24 11.45 -5.42
CA LEU A 98 11.18 10.71 -4.73
C LEU A 98 9.84 10.82 -5.46
N LYS A 99 9.50 12.00 -6.01
CA LYS A 99 8.28 12.19 -6.81
C LYS A 99 8.30 11.39 -8.10
N ILE A 100 9.43 11.35 -8.79
CA ILE A 100 9.62 10.56 -10.03
C ILE A 100 9.43 9.08 -9.72
N PHE A 101 10.09 8.56 -8.68
CA PHE A 101 9.92 7.18 -8.26
C PHE A 101 8.46 6.86 -7.95
N LEU A 102 7.76 7.73 -7.22
CA LEU A 102 6.34 7.56 -6.92
C LEU A 102 5.51 7.46 -8.20
N ALA A 103 5.71 8.36 -9.17
CA ALA A 103 4.97 8.38 -10.42
C ALA A 103 5.20 7.10 -11.25
N ILE A 104 6.44 6.66 -11.39
CA ILE A 104 6.80 5.44 -12.14
C ILE A 104 6.18 4.21 -11.48
N ILE A 105 6.33 4.08 -10.17
CA ILE A 105 5.82 2.96 -9.40
C ILE A 105 4.29 2.86 -9.51
N LEU A 106 3.58 3.98 -9.36
CA LEU A 106 2.13 4.01 -9.52
C LEU A 106 1.69 3.67 -10.94
N GLY A 107 2.41 4.16 -11.95
CA GLY A 107 2.15 3.86 -13.35
C GLY A 107 2.22 2.35 -13.62
N ILE A 108 3.32 1.71 -13.22
CA ILE A 108 3.53 0.27 -13.39
C ILE A 108 2.45 -0.52 -12.62
N ALA A 109 2.19 -0.18 -11.35
CA ALA A 109 1.18 -0.86 -10.54
C ALA A 109 -0.23 -0.73 -11.13
N GLY A 110 -0.57 0.45 -11.67
CA GLY A 110 -1.83 0.70 -12.35
C GLY A 110 -2.00 -0.19 -13.57
N ILE A 111 -0.99 -0.27 -14.44
CA ILE A 111 -0.99 -1.09 -15.65
C ILE A 111 -1.17 -2.58 -15.29
N ILE A 112 -0.42 -3.10 -14.29
CA ILE A 112 -0.50 -4.50 -13.88
C ILE A 112 -1.94 -4.88 -13.46
N MET A 113 -2.71 -3.96 -12.87
CA MET A 113 -4.09 -4.25 -12.45
C MET A 113 -5.06 -4.55 -13.58
N PHE A 114 -4.76 -4.17 -14.82
CA PHE A 114 -5.60 -4.52 -15.99
C PHE A 114 -5.35 -5.93 -16.51
N PHE A 115 -4.25 -6.57 -16.11
CA PHE A 115 -4.03 -7.98 -16.48
C PHE A 115 -5.07 -8.90 -15.85
N PRO A 116 -5.42 -10.01 -16.51
CA PRO A 116 -6.40 -10.97 -16.01
C PRO A 116 -5.90 -11.61 -14.70
N GLU A 117 -6.83 -11.95 -13.83
CA GLU A 117 -6.53 -12.67 -12.60
C GLU A 117 -6.05 -14.09 -12.91
N LYS A 118 -4.98 -14.52 -12.27
CA LYS A 118 -4.54 -15.90 -12.33
C LYS A 118 -5.52 -16.77 -11.56
N LYS A 119 -5.96 -17.87 -12.14
CA LYS A 119 -6.81 -18.84 -11.43
C LYS A 119 -5.98 -19.55 -10.37
N ALA A 120 -6.59 -19.80 -9.20
CA ALA A 120 -5.97 -20.63 -8.17
C ALA A 120 -5.59 -22.00 -8.73
N HIS A 121 -4.42 -22.50 -8.33
CA HIS A 121 -3.97 -23.82 -8.72
C HIS A 121 -4.81 -24.89 -8.01
N LYS A 122 -5.14 -25.97 -8.74
CA LYS A 122 -5.84 -27.11 -8.14
C LYS A 122 -4.87 -28.08 -7.47
N ASN A 123 -3.65 -28.18 -7.98
CA ASN A 123 -2.62 -29.11 -7.51
C ASN A 123 -1.35 -28.36 -7.07
N PRO A 124 -0.64 -28.85 -6.06
CA PRO A 124 0.65 -28.31 -5.68
C PRO A 124 1.67 -28.48 -6.82
N VAL A 125 2.60 -27.54 -6.91
CA VAL A 125 3.71 -27.58 -7.86
C VAL A 125 4.98 -27.92 -7.08
N ASP A 126 5.55 -29.08 -7.36
CA ASP A 126 6.77 -29.55 -6.71
C ASP A 126 7.99 -29.20 -7.58
N ARG A 127 8.39 -27.91 -7.49
CA ARG A 127 9.56 -27.38 -8.19
C ARG A 127 10.33 -26.46 -7.25
N ILE A 128 11.65 -26.47 -7.35
CA ILE A 128 12.54 -25.57 -6.61
C ILE A 128 12.12 -24.11 -6.90
N GLY A 129 11.96 -23.31 -5.83
CA GLY A 129 11.54 -21.90 -5.94
C GLY A 129 10.03 -21.70 -6.02
N TYR A 130 9.22 -22.75 -5.87
CA TYR A 130 7.77 -22.62 -5.74
C TYR A 130 7.33 -22.94 -4.32
N TRP A 131 6.54 -22.05 -3.74
CA TRP A 131 5.96 -22.22 -2.42
C TRP A 131 4.47 -22.50 -2.52
N ASN A 132 4.05 -23.64 -1.99
CA ASN A 132 2.66 -24.07 -1.95
C ASN A 132 2.04 -23.66 -0.61
N VAL A 133 1.19 -22.65 -0.62
CA VAL A 133 0.52 -22.12 0.58
C VAL A 133 -0.90 -22.67 0.63
N LYS A 134 -1.20 -23.48 1.64
CA LYS A 134 -2.56 -23.90 1.93
C LYS A 134 -3.21 -22.92 2.90
N ASP A 135 -4.33 -22.35 2.52
CA ASP A 135 -5.11 -21.41 3.33
C ASP A 135 -6.59 -21.80 3.27
N GLY A 136 -7.03 -22.52 4.27
CA GLY A 136 -8.33 -23.17 4.28
C GLY A 136 -8.51 -24.15 3.12
N LYS A 137 -9.46 -23.89 2.23
CA LYS A 137 -9.74 -24.69 1.03
C LYS A 137 -8.94 -24.27 -0.21
N ASN A 138 -8.18 -23.19 -0.12
CA ASN A 138 -7.45 -22.63 -1.25
C ASN A 138 -5.99 -23.08 -1.22
N LEU A 139 -5.44 -23.31 -2.41
CA LEU A 139 -4.02 -23.58 -2.64
C LEU A 139 -3.46 -22.46 -3.52
N TYR A 140 -2.48 -21.72 -2.99
CA TYR A 140 -1.75 -20.71 -3.73
C TYR A 140 -0.37 -21.23 -4.08
N VAL A 141 0.00 -21.16 -5.35
CA VAL A 141 1.32 -21.56 -5.84
C VAL A 141 2.10 -20.30 -6.21
N ILE A 142 3.09 -20.00 -5.42
CA ILE A 142 3.85 -18.75 -5.47
C ILE A 142 5.23 -19.02 -6.05
N ASN A 143 5.58 -18.36 -7.14
CA ASN A 143 6.94 -18.36 -7.67
C ASN A 143 7.80 -17.41 -6.84
N LEU A 144 8.66 -17.96 -5.98
CA LEU A 144 9.51 -17.18 -5.07
C LEU A 144 10.58 -16.37 -5.81
N TRP A 145 11.06 -16.87 -6.98
CA TRP A 145 12.05 -16.17 -7.79
C TRP A 145 11.55 -14.81 -8.31
N ILE A 146 10.24 -14.66 -8.47
CA ILE A 146 9.62 -13.40 -8.89
C ILE A 146 9.07 -12.64 -7.67
N ALA A 147 8.41 -13.36 -6.76
CA ALA A 147 7.69 -12.74 -5.67
C ALA A 147 8.62 -12.08 -4.63
N ILE A 148 9.76 -12.71 -4.30
CA ILE A 148 10.71 -12.15 -3.32
C ILE A 148 11.35 -10.85 -3.84
N PRO A 149 12.02 -10.82 -5.03
CA PRO A 149 12.62 -9.58 -5.52
C PRO A 149 11.60 -8.46 -5.69
N LEU A 150 10.40 -8.76 -6.19
CA LEU A 150 9.35 -7.77 -6.35
C LEU A 150 8.87 -7.22 -5.00
N THR A 151 8.74 -8.07 -3.98
CA THR A 151 8.38 -7.65 -2.62
C THR A 151 9.48 -6.79 -1.99
N MET A 152 10.76 -7.15 -2.19
CA MET A 152 11.89 -6.37 -1.69
C MET A 152 11.92 -4.97 -2.34
N ILE A 153 11.82 -4.89 -3.64
CA ILE A 153 11.79 -3.63 -4.40
C ILE A 153 10.60 -2.77 -3.96
N THR A 154 9.42 -3.36 -3.87
CA THR A 154 8.22 -2.62 -3.47
C THR A 154 8.28 -2.15 -2.02
N GLY A 155 8.85 -2.94 -1.11
CA GLY A 155 9.06 -2.56 0.28
C GLY A 155 10.04 -1.40 0.41
N PHE A 156 11.18 -1.47 -0.28
CA PHE A 156 12.18 -0.41 -0.28
C PHE A 156 11.59 0.93 -0.73
N PHE A 157 10.95 0.96 -1.89
CA PHE A 157 10.31 2.18 -2.38
C PHE A 157 9.11 2.61 -1.53
N ALA A 158 8.36 1.67 -0.94
CA ALA A 158 7.28 2.00 -0.04
C ALA A 158 7.77 2.78 1.18
N GLY A 159 8.87 2.32 1.78
CA GLY A 159 9.54 3.03 2.87
C GLY A 159 10.07 4.39 2.45
N MET A 160 10.84 4.42 1.36
CA MET A 160 11.53 5.62 0.88
C MET A 160 10.57 6.76 0.52
N VAL A 161 9.49 6.46 -0.20
CA VAL A 161 8.55 7.48 -0.70
C VAL A 161 7.36 7.70 0.22
N GLY A 162 7.19 6.87 1.26
CA GLY A 162 6.05 6.95 2.18
C GLY A 162 4.76 6.40 1.58
N ILE A 163 4.87 5.51 0.58
CA ILE A 163 3.71 4.92 -0.09
C ILE A 163 3.30 3.60 0.56
N SER A 164 2.11 3.16 0.21
CA SER A 164 1.66 1.83 0.61
C SER A 164 2.20 0.77 -0.34
N GLY A 165 2.96 -0.21 0.17
CA GLY A 165 3.38 -1.38 -0.59
C GLY A 165 2.22 -2.17 -1.22
N GLY A 166 0.99 -2.00 -0.71
CA GLY A 166 -0.23 -2.62 -1.21
C GLY A 166 -0.55 -2.34 -2.68
N SER A 167 -0.04 -1.24 -3.23
CA SER A 167 -0.19 -0.93 -4.65
C SER A 167 0.40 -2.02 -5.56
N PHE A 168 1.43 -2.73 -5.11
CA PHE A 168 2.06 -3.85 -5.81
C PHE A 168 1.69 -5.21 -5.21
N LEU A 169 1.58 -5.30 -3.88
CA LEU A 169 1.29 -6.57 -3.21
C LEU A 169 -0.08 -7.12 -3.61
N VAL A 170 -1.11 -6.28 -3.80
CA VAL A 170 -2.42 -6.74 -4.29
C VAL A 170 -2.33 -7.29 -5.71
N PRO A 171 -1.77 -6.57 -6.72
CA PRO A 171 -1.53 -7.14 -8.04
C PRO A 171 -0.70 -8.42 -8.03
N LEU A 172 0.40 -8.46 -7.26
CA LEU A 172 1.24 -9.65 -7.13
C LEU A 172 0.44 -10.85 -6.63
N MET A 173 -0.35 -10.68 -5.58
CA MET A 173 -1.17 -11.77 -5.02
C MET A 173 -2.27 -12.21 -5.98
N VAL A 174 -2.97 -11.30 -6.64
CA VAL A 174 -4.11 -11.62 -7.50
C VAL A 174 -3.65 -12.14 -8.87
N VAL A 175 -2.74 -11.40 -9.52
CA VAL A 175 -2.28 -11.72 -10.89
C VAL A 175 -1.15 -12.74 -10.87
N GLY A 176 -0.22 -12.63 -9.91
CA GLY A 176 0.95 -13.52 -9.82
C GLY A 176 0.68 -14.84 -9.12
N CYS A 177 -0.06 -14.82 -8.01
CA CYS A 177 -0.22 -15.98 -7.11
C CYS A 177 -1.62 -16.61 -7.15
N GLY A 178 -2.60 -16.00 -7.83
CA GLY A 178 -3.96 -16.52 -7.91
C GLY A 178 -4.75 -16.42 -6.60
N VAL A 179 -4.36 -15.50 -5.71
CA VAL A 179 -5.08 -15.23 -4.46
C VAL A 179 -6.39 -14.49 -4.79
N PRO A 180 -7.55 -14.91 -4.26
CA PRO A 180 -8.81 -14.22 -4.49
C PRO A 180 -8.73 -12.74 -4.06
N MET A 181 -9.30 -11.84 -4.85
CA MET A 181 -9.20 -10.39 -4.63
C MET A 181 -9.55 -9.97 -3.20
N ARG A 182 -10.58 -10.55 -2.60
CA ARG A 182 -11.00 -10.22 -1.22
C ARG A 182 -9.93 -10.62 -0.20
N THR A 183 -9.33 -11.80 -0.35
CA THR A 183 -8.23 -12.27 0.52
C THR A 183 -6.97 -11.41 0.29
N ALA A 184 -6.67 -11.07 -0.96
CA ALA A 184 -5.53 -10.21 -1.28
C ALA A 184 -5.67 -8.81 -0.66
N VAL A 185 -6.87 -8.22 -0.70
CA VAL A 185 -7.18 -6.92 -0.07
C VAL A 185 -6.96 -6.97 1.44
N GLY A 186 -7.53 -7.97 2.12
CA GLY A 186 -7.37 -8.12 3.57
C GLY A 186 -5.91 -8.37 3.97
N THR A 187 -5.26 -9.32 3.31
CA THR A 187 -3.86 -9.70 3.55
C THR A 187 -2.92 -8.52 3.32
N SER A 188 -3.08 -7.81 2.20
CA SER A 188 -2.31 -6.60 1.91
C SER A 188 -2.50 -5.54 2.98
N THR A 189 -3.74 -5.29 3.43
CA THR A 189 -4.01 -4.30 4.48
C THR A 189 -3.27 -4.63 5.79
N ALA A 190 -3.20 -5.91 6.17
CA ALA A 190 -2.43 -6.32 7.34
C ALA A 190 -0.91 -6.13 7.14
N MET A 191 -0.38 -6.48 5.98
CA MET A 191 1.04 -6.24 5.63
C MET A 191 1.38 -4.75 5.70
N LEU A 192 0.47 -3.88 5.23
CA LEU A 192 0.68 -2.43 5.21
C LEU A 192 0.85 -1.82 6.60
N ALA A 193 0.16 -2.34 7.62
CA ALA A 193 0.33 -1.86 8.99
C ALA A 193 1.78 -2.02 9.46
N ALA A 194 2.38 -3.18 9.24
CA ALA A 194 3.78 -3.46 9.58
C ALA A 194 4.75 -2.65 8.70
N THR A 195 4.52 -2.61 7.38
CA THR A 195 5.36 -1.88 6.43
C THR A 195 5.37 -0.38 6.72
N ALA A 196 4.19 0.20 7.00
CA ALA A 196 4.10 1.63 7.34
C ALA A 196 4.78 1.95 8.67
N PHE A 197 4.67 1.07 9.65
CA PHE A 197 5.33 1.25 10.94
C PHE A 197 6.87 1.23 10.79
N THR A 198 7.41 0.26 10.10
CA THR A 198 8.87 0.15 9.90
C THR A 198 9.42 1.25 9.00
N GLY A 199 8.71 1.61 7.94
CA GLY A 199 9.07 2.74 7.08
C GLY A 199 9.00 4.08 7.83
N PHE A 200 7.98 4.28 8.67
CA PHE A 200 7.89 5.44 9.55
C PHE A 200 9.11 5.54 10.47
N LEU A 201 9.48 4.43 11.13
CA LEU A 201 10.68 4.40 11.96
C LEU A 201 11.95 4.77 11.17
N GLY A 202 12.12 4.20 9.97
CA GLY A 202 13.26 4.52 9.12
C GLY A 202 13.35 6.01 8.75
N ASN A 203 12.23 6.59 8.32
CA ASN A 203 12.17 8.00 7.93
C ASN A 203 12.36 8.96 9.10
N THR A 204 11.82 8.64 10.29
CA THR A 204 11.91 9.53 11.46
C THR A 204 13.32 9.66 12.04
N LEU A 205 14.21 8.72 11.77
CA LEU A 205 15.60 8.78 12.21
C LEU A 205 16.37 10.00 11.64
N HIS A 206 15.91 10.52 10.50
CA HIS A 206 16.50 11.71 9.86
C HIS A 206 15.61 12.96 9.96
N GLY A 207 14.57 12.92 10.79
CA GLY A 207 13.63 14.04 10.97
C GLY A 207 12.51 14.07 9.92
N GLY A 208 11.81 15.20 9.84
CA GLY A 208 10.77 15.39 8.83
C GLY A 208 9.37 14.90 9.22
N PHE A 209 9.07 14.81 10.51
CA PHE A 209 7.73 14.48 11.01
C PHE A 209 7.02 15.73 11.50
N ASP A 210 5.76 15.92 11.10
CA ASP A 210 4.89 17.00 11.56
C ASP A 210 3.70 16.43 12.37
N PRO A 211 3.80 16.36 13.71
CA PRO A 211 2.74 15.84 14.55
C PRO A 211 1.43 16.63 14.48
N SER A 212 1.51 17.95 14.25
CA SER A 212 0.34 18.82 14.23
C SER A 212 -0.63 18.48 13.09
N LEU A 213 -0.08 18.01 11.98
CA LEU A 213 -0.84 17.55 10.82
C LEU A 213 -1.11 16.05 10.86
N ALA A 214 -0.14 15.26 11.34
CA ALA A 214 -0.21 13.81 11.37
C ALA A 214 -1.31 13.30 12.32
N ILE A 215 -1.44 13.88 13.52
CA ILE A 215 -2.38 13.39 14.53
C ILE A 215 -3.85 13.55 14.09
N PRO A 216 -4.33 14.72 13.66
CA PRO A 216 -5.71 14.85 13.17
C PRO A 216 -6.00 13.95 11.97
N CYS A 217 -5.06 13.88 11.01
CA CYS A 217 -5.19 12.99 9.85
C CYS A 217 -5.18 11.52 10.24
N GLY A 218 -4.37 11.11 11.22
CA GLY A 218 -4.32 9.76 11.75
C GLY A 218 -5.64 9.32 12.39
N ILE A 219 -6.25 10.20 13.19
CA ILE A 219 -7.55 9.92 13.84
C ILE A 219 -8.63 9.66 12.79
N VAL A 220 -8.77 10.55 11.80
CA VAL A 220 -9.79 10.35 10.74
C VAL A 220 -9.47 9.17 9.85
N ALA A 221 -8.18 8.83 9.67
CA ALA A 221 -7.76 7.66 8.93
C ALA A 221 -8.13 6.35 9.65
N VAL A 222 -8.08 6.29 10.97
CA VAL A 222 -8.61 5.14 11.73
C VAL A 222 -10.10 4.95 11.46
N ILE A 223 -10.89 6.02 11.53
CA ILE A 223 -12.33 5.98 11.26
C ILE A 223 -12.59 5.57 9.80
N GLY A 224 -11.88 6.19 8.85
CA GLY A 224 -11.95 5.87 7.43
C GLY A 224 -11.57 4.42 7.12
N GLY A 225 -10.57 3.89 7.82
CA GLY A 225 -10.15 2.49 7.71
C GLY A 225 -11.22 1.50 8.18
N LEU A 226 -11.90 1.78 9.29
CA LEU A 226 -13.03 0.98 9.77
C LEU A 226 -14.21 0.99 8.77
N ILE A 227 -14.54 2.14 8.21
CA ILE A 227 -15.63 2.29 7.25
C ILE A 227 -15.26 1.60 5.92
N GLY A 228 -14.09 1.93 5.36
CA GLY A 228 -13.62 1.41 4.08
C GLY A 228 -13.51 -0.11 4.07
N SER A 229 -12.98 -0.72 5.14
CA SER A 229 -12.88 -2.18 5.24
C SER A 229 -14.24 -2.87 5.32
N LYS A 230 -15.21 -2.31 6.05
CA LYS A 230 -16.60 -2.81 6.08
C LYS A 230 -17.26 -2.72 4.70
N MET A 231 -17.04 -1.61 3.98
CA MET A 231 -17.54 -1.44 2.62
C MET A 231 -16.87 -2.43 1.64
N ALA A 232 -15.56 -2.67 1.78
CA ALA A 232 -14.84 -3.65 0.96
C ALA A 232 -15.43 -5.06 1.07
N LEU A 233 -15.79 -5.48 2.29
CA LEU A 233 -16.41 -6.80 2.51
C LEU A 233 -17.79 -6.95 1.85
N LYS A 234 -18.51 -5.84 1.62
CA LYS A 234 -19.82 -5.82 0.95
C LYS A 234 -19.70 -5.65 -0.57
N THR A 235 -18.58 -5.14 -1.07
CA THR A 235 -18.38 -4.82 -2.50
C THR A 235 -17.98 -6.07 -3.30
N LYS A 236 -18.46 -6.16 -4.54
CA LYS A 236 -18.09 -7.26 -5.46
C LYS A 236 -16.60 -7.17 -5.83
N PRO A 237 -15.84 -8.29 -5.86
CA PRO A 237 -14.40 -8.29 -6.15
C PRO A 237 -14.03 -7.61 -7.47
N LYS A 238 -14.84 -7.79 -8.53
CA LYS A 238 -14.63 -7.15 -9.83
C LYS A 238 -14.63 -5.62 -9.73
N ASN A 239 -15.56 -5.06 -8.96
CA ASN A 239 -15.66 -3.62 -8.78
C ASN A 239 -14.46 -3.08 -7.97
N LEU A 240 -14.02 -3.83 -6.94
CA LEU A 240 -12.82 -3.47 -6.18
C LEU A 240 -11.59 -3.37 -7.09
N LYS A 241 -11.42 -4.31 -8.00
CA LYS A 241 -10.31 -4.32 -8.96
C LYS A 241 -10.35 -3.12 -9.89
N SER A 242 -11.49 -2.84 -10.49
CA SER A 242 -11.67 -1.71 -11.44
C SER A 242 -11.46 -0.36 -10.76
N ILE A 243 -12.07 -0.14 -9.60
CA ILE A 243 -11.89 1.08 -8.81
C ILE A 243 -10.41 1.27 -8.46
N SER A 244 -9.77 0.21 -7.96
CA SER A 244 -8.37 0.21 -7.58
C SER A 244 -7.44 0.58 -8.76
N GLY A 245 -7.64 -0.03 -9.94
CA GLY A 245 -6.84 0.26 -11.14
C GLY A 245 -6.98 1.70 -11.61
N LEU A 246 -8.23 2.17 -11.76
CA LEU A 246 -8.52 3.53 -12.22
C LEU A 246 -7.89 4.59 -11.31
N ILE A 247 -8.11 4.48 -10.00
CA ILE A 247 -7.59 5.44 -9.03
C ILE A 247 -6.06 5.48 -9.07
N THR A 248 -5.39 4.34 -9.25
CA THR A 248 -3.91 4.31 -9.31
C THR A 248 -3.37 5.01 -10.53
N ILE A 249 -4.01 4.86 -11.70
CA ILE A 249 -3.62 5.57 -12.91
C ILE A 249 -3.83 7.08 -12.75
N VAL A 250 -4.97 7.49 -12.23
CA VAL A 250 -5.25 8.91 -11.95
C VAL A 250 -4.17 9.49 -11.01
N ALA A 251 -3.79 8.75 -9.95
CA ALA A 251 -2.72 9.18 -9.06
C ALA A 251 -1.35 9.31 -9.77
N ALA A 252 -1.01 8.37 -10.63
CA ALA A 252 0.23 8.42 -11.40
C ALA A 252 0.27 9.66 -12.32
N ILE A 253 -0.83 9.95 -13.01
CA ILE A 253 -0.96 11.11 -13.88
C ILE A 253 -0.83 12.42 -13.09
N ILE A 254 -1.55 12.55 -11.98
CA ILE A 254 -1.49 13.74 -11.11
C ILE A 254 -0.06 13.97 -10.63
N MET A 255 0.62 12.90 -10.20
CA MET A 255 1.99 13.03 -9.69
C MET A 255 2.99 13.39 -10.80
N MET A 256 2.83 12.82 -11.99
CA MET A 256 3.67 13.16 -13.15
C MET A 256 3.51 14.64 -13.53
N ILE A 257 2.27 15.12 -13.63
CA ILE A 257 1.98 16.53 -13.93
C ILE A 257 2.58 17.45 -12.86
N ASN A 258 2.42 17.11 -11.59
CA ASN A 258 2.99 17.91 -10.48
C ASN A 258 4.53 17.95 -10.52
N THR A 259 5.17 16.86 -10.95
CA THR A 259 6.63 16.80 -11.07
C THR A 259 7.12 17.66 -12.23
N LEU A 260 6.44 17.61 -13.38
CA LEU A 260 6.79 18.39 -14.56
C LEU A 260 6.50 19.88 -14.42
N ALA A 261 5.48 20.25 -13.63
CA ALA A 261 5.10 21.66 -13.41
C ALA A 261 5.96 22.37 -12.37
N LYS A 262 6.72 21.66 -11.55
CA LYS A 262 7.55 22.23 -10.46
C LYS A 262 9.05 21.91 -10.60
N GLY A 263 9.46 21.19 -11.64
CA GLY A 263 10.83 20.98 -12.08
C GLY A 263 11.19 22.01 -13.14
#